data_e2e92ef6558607d7dc3eb2879edd13c4
#
_entry.id   e2e92ef6558607d7dc3eb2879edd13c4
#
_cell.length_a   1.000
_cell.length_b   1.000
_cell.length_c   1.000
_cell.angle_alpha   90.00
_cell.angle_beta   90.00
_cell.angle_gamma   90.00
#
_symmetry.space_group_name_H-M   'P 1'
#
loop_
_entity.id
_entity.type
_entity.pdbx_description
1 polymer ?
#
loop_
_entity_poly.entity_id
_entity_poly.type
_entity_poly.pdbx_seq_one_letter_code
_entity_poly.pdbx_strand_id
1 'polypeptide(L)'
;HGVLQIPTEGKYDGAFRNSQKSGVGTFTWNDGSVYEGEWLSDQMCGSGKYVTTDGVTYSGSFEKNAFISGKCSFNNDTGSYIFTYKDGRIDNAEIEYTDGTSYTGTATENGLTGDGEMTFPNGDKYTGSFNNGKRSGSGVYEWTSGDKYDGSWNSDQLDGSGTYTYFDGSYVNGQFEKNVFMEGEYHIENAFGTYSFTIADGKATKVKITLTDGTTYDGSMSDGELFGQAQIKYSNGDKYYGNISGGQKNGQGKYTWNSGATYEGSWENDQMSGEGTYIYPSGKNGYKLVGTFANGKPNGSCQYYVDSTAYYQTDWSNGKCEKIYE
;
A
#
# COMPACT_ATOMS: atom_id res chain seq x y z
N HIS A 1 -63.93 10.09 -8.95
CA HIS A 1 -63.20 9.26 -9.87
C HIS A 1 -63.86 9.29 -11.24
N GLY A 2 -63.06 9.34 -12.29
CA GLY A 2 -63.56 9.40 -13.67
C GLY A 2 -62.47 9.01 -14.69
N VAL A 3 -62.94 8.82 -15.93
CA VAL A 3 -62.06 8.54 -17.07
C VAL A 3 -62.15 9.72 -18.05
N LEU A 4 -61.00 10.26 -18.46
CA LEU A 4 -60.91 11.32 -19.45
C LEU A 4 -60.06 10.85 -20.62
N GLN A 5 -60.61 10.84 -21.81
CA GLN A 5 -59.88 10.58 -23.05
C GLN A 5 -59.54 11.89 -23.71
N ILE A 6 -58.23 12.14 -23.91
CA ILE A 6 -57.69 13.30 -24.63
C ILE A 6 -57.08 12.76 -25.93
N PRO A 7 -57.76 12.95 -27.08
CA PRO A 7 -57.38 12.26 -28.35
C PRO A 7 -55.94 12.53 -28.80
N THR A 8 -55.40 13.71 -28.48
CA THR A 8 -54.04 14.14 -28.86
C THR A 8 -52.98 13.76 -27.85
N GLU A 9 -53.34 13.35 -26.63
CA GLU A 9 -52.40 13.14 -25.54
C GLU A 9 -52.44 11.74 -24.97
N GLY A 10 -53.65 11.23 -24.66
CA GLY A 10 -53.77 9.94 -23.99
C GLY A 10 -55.05 9.78 -23.17
N LYS A 11 -55.03 8.90 -22.20
CA LYS A 11 -56.15 8.55 -21.32
C LYS A 11 -55.77 8.74 -19.86
N TYR A 12 -56.61 9.48 -19.13
CA TYR A 12 -56.55 9.59 -17.66
C TYR A 12 -57.64 8.78 -17.01
N ASP A 13 -57.29 8.05 -15.95
CA ASP A 13 -58.21 7.32 -15.10
C ASP A 13 -57.88 7.62 -13.65
N GLY A 14 -58.73 8.42 -12.95
CA GLY A 14 -58.38 8.88 -11.61
C GLY A 14 -59.35 9.89 -11.00
N ALA A 15 -58.89 10.52 -9.95
CA ALA A 15 -59.62 11.54 -9.21
C ALA A 15 -59.56 12.91 -9.91
N PHE A 16 -60.65 13.68 -9.79
CA PHE A 16 -60.75 15.06 -10.28
C PHE A 16 -61.21 16.02 -9.20
N ARG A 17 -60.76 17.24 -9.27
CA ARG A 17 -61.24 18.38 -8.46
C ARG A 17 -61.27 19.65 -9.32
N ASN A 18 -62.42 20.31 -9.35
CA ASN A 18 -62.65 21.54 -10.14
C ASN A 18 -62.28 21.32 -11.63
N SER A 19 -62.66 20.19 -12.21
CA SER A 19 -62.38 19.77 -13.60
C SER A 19 -60.93 19.56 -13.93
N GLN A 20 -60.02 19.52 -12.94
CA GLN A 20 -58.58 19.22 -13.08
C GLN A 20 -58.28 17.86 -12.48
N LYS A 21 -57.23 17.15 -13.02
CA LYS A 21 -56.68 15.95 -12.41
C LYS A 21 -56.16 16.30 -11.02
N SER A 22 -56.61 15.58 -9.99
CA SER A 22 -56.28 15.87 -8.59
C SER A 22 -56.46 14.61 -7.74
N GLY A 23 -55.52 14.31 -6.86
CA GLY A 23 -55.48 13.06 -6.10
C GLY A 23 -54.82 11.93 -6.91
N VAL A 24 -55.10 10.67 -6.58
CA VAL A 24 -54.45 9.54 -7.23
C VAL A 24 -55.12 9.21 -8.58
N GLY A 25 -54.30 8.91 -9.59
CA GLY A 25 -54.75 8.53 -10.91
C GLY A 25 -53.62 8.05 -11.82
N THR A 26 -54.03 7.39 -12.90
CA THR A 26 -53.12 6.87 -13.92
C THR A 26 -53.32 7.63 -15.22
N PHE A 27 -52.27 8.14 -15.81
CA PHE A 27 -52.26 8.68 -17.18
C PHE A 27 -51.45 7.77 -18.10
N THR A 28 -52.08 7.33 -19.17
CA THR A 28 -51.43 6.60 -20.24
C THR A 28 -51.36 7.49 -21.46
N TRP A 29 -50.18 7.89 -21.87
CA TRP A 29 -49.93 8.70 -23.06
C TRP A 29 -50.16 7.88 -24.36
N ASN A 30 -50.39 8.57 -25.45
CA ASN A 30 -50.60 7.93 -26.78
C ASN A 30 -49.29 7.26 -27.30
N ASP A 31 -48.13 7.63 -26.78
CA ASP A 31 -46.86 6.97 -27.08
C ASP A 31 -46.66 5.67 -26.30
N GLY A 32 -47.52 5.37 -25.33
CA GLY A 32 -47.47 4.18 -24.50
C GLY A 32 -46.79 4.37 -23.14
N SER A 33 -46.22 5.56 -22.83
CA SER A 33 -45.68 5.86 -21.49
C SER A 33 -46.83 5.96 -20.48
N VAL A 34 -46.54 5.69 -19.20
CA VAL A 34 -47.55 5.62 -18.14
C VAL A 34 -47.07 6.32 -16.88
N TYR A 35 -47.90 7.19 -16.30
CA TYR A 35 -47.72 7.67 -14.94
C TYR A 35 -48.82 7.20 -14.04
N GLU A 36 -48.48 6.61 -12.92
CA GLU A 36 -49.39 6.22 -11.84
C GLU A 36 -48.94 6.91 -10.56
N GLY A 37 -49.79 7.80 -10.01
CA GLY A 37 -49.41 8.56 -8.84
C GLY A 37 -50.35 9.68 -8.50
N GLU A 38 -49.85 10.63 -7.72
CA GLU A 38 -50.57 11.81 -7.24
C GLU A 38 -50.59 12.92 -8.30
N TRP A 39 -51.72 13.62 -8.38
CA TRP A 39 -51.96 14.75 -9.28
C TRP A 39 -52.47 15.96 -8.51
N LEU A 40 -52.03 17.11 -8.92
CA LEU A 40 -52.52 18.40 -8.42
C LEU A 40 -52.60 19.39 -9.57
N SER A 41 -53.81 19.94 -9.82
CA SER A 41 -54.05 20.93 -10.89
C SER A 41 -53.44 20.52 -12.23
N ASP A 42 -53.76 19.32 -12.67
CA ASP A 42 -53.29 18.65 -13.92
C ASP A 42 -51.79 18.30 -13.99
N GLN A 43 -51.04 18.51 -12.90
CA GLN A 43 -49.60 18.22 -12.83
C GLN A 43 -49.35 16.98 -11.97
N MET A 44 -48.37 16.16 -12.38
CA MET A 44 -47.79 15.12 -11.55
C MET A 44 -47.17 15.73 -10.30
N CYS A 45 -47.47 15.20 -9.12
CA CYS A 45 -46.99 15.67 -7.84
C CYS A 45 -46.90 14.51 -6.84
N GLY A 46 -46.33 14.76 -5.64
CA GLY A 46 -46.28 13.75 -4.58
C GLY A 46 -45.66 12.43 -5.02
N SER A 47 -46.16 11.33 -4.48
CA SER A 47 -45.63 10.00 -4.80
C SER A 47 -46.17 9.47 -6.11
N GLY A 48 -45.30 8.88 -6.95
CA GLY A 48 -45.72 8.32 -8.23
C GLY A 48 -44.68 7.42 -8.88
N LYS A 49 -45.12 6.72 -9.92
CA LYS A 49 -44.28 5.90 -10.80
C LYS A 49 -44.54 6.31 -12.26
N TYR A 50 -43.48 6.69 -12.96
CA TYR A 50 -43.51 7.00 -14.39
C TYR A 50 -42.66 5.98 -15.15
N VAL A 51 -43.24 5.37 -16.18
CA VAL A 51 -42.60 4.42 -17.07
C VAL A 51 -42.61 4.98 -18.47
N THR A 52 -41.43 5.15 -19.07
CA THR A 52 -41.29 5.62 -20.45
C THR A 52 -41.47 4.47 -21.47
N THR A 53 -41.60 4.80 -22.74
CA THR A 53 -41.78 3.82 -23.83
C THR A 53 -40.62 2.88 -24.02
N ASP A 54 -39.39 3.32 -23.67
CA ASP A 54 -38.16 2.54 -23.71
C ASP A 54 -37.90 1.77 -22.39
N GLY A 55 -38.87 1.80 -21.45
CA GLY A 55 -38.85 1.00 -20.22
C GLY A 55 -38.11 1.66 -19.05
N VAL A 56 -37.63 2.93 -19.17
CA VAL A 56 -37.09 3.65 -18.03
C VAL A 56 -38.16 3.89 -17.00
N THR A 57 -37.93 3.53 -15.77
CA THR A 57 -38.85 3.66 -14.65
C THR A 57 -38.34 4.68 -13.64
N TYR A 58 -39.15 5.69 -13.37
CA TYR A 58 -38.96 6.66 -12.28
C TYR A 58 -39.95 6.36 -11.18
N SER A 59 -39.49 6.11 -9.95
CA SER A 59 -40.35 5.80 -8.80
C SER A 59 -39.93 6.64 -7.61
N GLY A 60 -40.82 7.53 -7.16
CA GLY A 60 -40.50 8.44 -6.07
C GLY A 60 -41.40 9.68 -6.05
N SER A 61 -40.81 10.82 -5.74
CA SER A 61 -41.50 12.10 -5.59
C SER A 61 -41.44 12.96 -6.83
N PHE A 62 -42.57 13.55 -7.19
CA PHE A 62 -42.74 14.49 -8.30
C PHE A 62 -43.19 15.86 -7.82
N GLU A 63 -42.78 16.91 -8.46
CA GLU A 63 -43.25 18.29 -8.28
C GLU A 63 -43.39 18.97 -9.64
N LYS A 64 -44.60 19.46 -9.95
CA LYS A 64 -44.89 20.18 -11.21
C LYS A 64 -44.40 19.45 -12.46
N ASN A 65 -44.72 18.17 -12.57
CA ASN A 65 -44.30 17.23 -13.62
C ASN A 65 -42.78 16.86 -13.63
N ALA A 66 -41.96 17.39 -12.72
CA ALA A 66 -40.56 17.01 -12.61
C ALA A 66 -40.33 15.91 -11.59
N PHE A 67 -39.45 14.94 -11.88
CA PHE A 67 -39.01 13.95 -10.93
C PHE A 67 -37.96 14.59 -9.99
N ILE A 68 -38.19 14.54 -8.67
CA ILE A 68 -37.39 15.26 -7.67
C ILE A 68 -36.52 14.29 -6.86
N SER A 69 -37.08 13.17 -6.40
CA SER A 69 -36.33 12.22 -5.59
C SER A 69 -36.91 10.82 -5.70
N GLY A 70 -36.06 9.81 -5.54
CA GLY A 70 -36.42 8.40 -5.63
C GLY A 70 -35.47 7.64 -6.56
N LYS A 71 -35.94 6.55 -7.13
CA LYS A 71 -35.13 5.69 -8.00
C LYS A 71 -35.54 5.83 -9.47
N CYS A 72 -34.52 5.97 -10.32
CA CYS A 72 -34.64 5.81 -11.78
C CYS A 72 -33.95 4.50 -12.16
N SER A 73 -34.64 3.58 -12.82
CA SER A 73 -34.07 2.29 -13.23
C SER A 73 -34.36 1.97 -14.69
N PHE A 74 -33.37 1.36 -15.35
CA PHE A 74 -33.47 0.86 -16.70
C PHE A 74 -32.45 -0.25 -16.98
N ASN A 75 -32.69 -1.02 -18.03
CA ASN A 75 -31.76 -2.00 -18.56
C ASN A 75 -31.47 -1.67 -20.03
N ASN A 76 -30.22 -1.95 -20.45
CA ASN A 76 -29.80 -1.87 -21.85
C ASN A 76 -28.79 -2.98 -22.17
N ASP A 77 -28.19 -2.95 -23.35
CA ASP A 77 -27.21 -3.95 -23.79
C ASP A 77 -25.92 -3.98 -22.96
N THR A 78 -25.66 -2.95 -22.16
CA THR A 78 -24.46 -2.84 -21.32
C THR A 78 -24.69 -3.22 -19.87
N GLY A 79 -25.95 -3.26 -19.39
CA GLY A 79 -26.23 -3.64 -18.00
C GLY A 79 -27.57 -3.20 -17.47
N SER A 80 -27.72 -3.35 -16.16
CA SER A 80 -28.82 -2.90 -15.31
C SER A 80 -28.38 -1.70 -14.49
N TYR A 81 -29.20 -0.65 -14.48
CA TYR A 81 -28.85 0.63 -13.86
C TYR A 81 -29.96 1.06 -12.91
N ILE A 82 -29.61 1.45 -11.69
CA ILE A 82 -30.47 2.10 -10.73
C ILE A 82 -29.76 3.37 -10.24
N PHE A 83 -30.33 4.52 -10.55
CA PHE A 83 -29.86 5.81 -10.04
C PHE A 83 -30.81 6.30 -8.95
N THR A 84 -30.25 6.73 -7.83
CA THR A 84 -30.98 7.42 -6.78
C THR A 84 -30.87 8.92 -7.03
N TYR A 85 -32.04 9.59 -7.06
CA TYR A 85 -32.17 11.05 -7.23
C TYR A 85 -32.46 11.71 -5.90
N LYS A 86 -31.84 12.86 -5.70
CA LYS A 86 -32.08 13.77 -4.59
C LYS A 86 -32.09 15.20 -5.14
N ASP A 87 -33.13 15.96 -4.80
CA ASP A 87 -33.31 17.35 -5.25
C ASP A 87 -33.18 17.53 -6.78
N GLY A 88 -33.71 16.57 -7.54
CA GLY A 88 -33.68 16.58 -9.00
C GLY A 88 -32.36 16.19 -9.66
N ARG A 89 -31.38 15.73 -8.88
CA ARG A 89 -30.05 15.33 -9.37
C ARG A 89 -29.71 13.91 -8.99
N ILE A 90 -28.85 13.28 -9.77
CA ILE A 90 -28.28 11.97 -9.42
C ILE A 90 -27.38 12.14 -8.19
N ASP A 91 -27.56 11.27 -7.20
CA ASP A 91 -26.81 11.22 -5.93
C ASP A 91 -26.01 9.92 -5.82
N ASN A 92 -26.61 8.78 -6.15
CA ASN A 92 -26.00 7.46 -6.12
C ASN A 92 -26.38 6.60 -7.33
N ALA A 93 -25.56 5.58 -7.59
CA ALA A 93 -25.83 4.54 -8.57
C ALA A 93 -25.58 3.15 -7.99
N GLU A 94 -26.42 2.20 -8.40
CA GLU A 94 -26.23 0.76 -8.31
C GLU A 94 -26.24 0.24 -9.76
N ILE A 95 -25.14 -0.36 -10.22
CA ILE A 95 -24.96 -0.78 -11.62
C ILE A 95 -24.46 -2.21 -11.66
N GLU A 96 -25.06 -3.02 -12.50
CA GLU A 96 -24.58 -4.35 -12.85
C GLU A 96 -24.34 -4.40 -14.36
N TYR A 97 -23.08 -4.45 -14.76
CA TYR A 97 -22.70 -4.54 -16.17
C TYR A 97 -22.82 -5.98 -16.69
N THR A 98 -23.07 -6.12 -17.98
CA THR A 98 -23.22 -7.43 -18.64
C THR A 98 -21.94 -8.27 -18.63
N ASP A 99 -20.77 -7.65 -18.40
CA ASP A 99 -19.49 -8.35 -18.25
C ASP A 99 -19.30 -8.95 -16.85
N GLY A 100 -20.23 -8.68 -15.91
CA GLY A 100 -20.17 -9.13 -14.53
C GLY A 100 -19.51 -8.12 -13.57
N THR A 101 -19.09 -6.95 -14.05
CA THR A 101 -18.66 -5.85 -13.18
C THR A 101 -19.88 -5.28 -12.45
N SER A 102 -19.77 -4.98 -11.17
CA SER A 102 -20.79 -4.24 -10.42
C SER A 102 -20.21 -2.98 -9.79
N TYR A 103 -21.05 -1.97 -9.63
CA TYR A 103 -20.72 -0.72 -8.95
C TYR A 103 -21.85 -0.30 -8.02
N THR A 104 -21.49 0.16 -6.82
CA THR A 104 -22.38 0.83 -5.88
C THR A 104 -21.68 2.02 -5.27
N GLY A 105 -22.25 3.21 -5.39
CA GLY A 105 -21.62 4.41 -4.83
C GLY A 105 -22.15 5.71 -5.39
N THR A 106 -21.44 6.78 -5.14
CA THR A 106 -21.81 8.12 -5.57
C THR A 106 -21.74 8.27 -7.09
N ALA A 107 -22.72 8.93 -7.65
CA ALA A 107 -22.79 9.23 -9.08
C ALA A 107 -23.37 10.63 -9.31
N THR A 108 -23.03 11.20 -10.45
CA THR A 108 -23.57 12.48 -10.93
C THR A 108 -23.91 12.35 -12.42
N GLU A 109 -24.48 13.40 -13.01
CA GLU A 109 -24.73 13.45 -14.45
C GLU A 109 -23.44 13.33 -15.30
N ASN A 110 -22.25 13.57 -14.67
CA ASN A 110 -20.94 13.42 -15.31
C ASN A 110 -20.33 12.02 -15.14
N GLY A 111 -21.07 11.07 -14.52
CA GLY A 111 -20.61 9.69 -14.31
C GLY A 111 -20.32 9.35 -12.85
N LEU A 112 -19.64 8.21 -12.64
CA LEU A 112 -19.28 7.72 -11.33
C LEU A 112 -18.20 8.63 -10.73
N THR A 113 -18.53 9.31 -9.63
CA THR A 113 -17.68 10.34 -9.03
C THR A 113 -17.93 10.37 -7.52
N GLY A 114 -16.89 10.49 -6.71
CA GLY A 114 -16.96 10.35 -5.25
C GLY A 114 -16.70 8.91 -4.81
N ASP A 115 -17.17 8.55 -3.63
CA ASP A 115 -16.84 7.25 -3.04
C ASP A 115 -17.79 6.14 -3.53
N GLY A 116 -17.22 4.97 -3.75
CA GLY A 116 -17.96 3.80 -4.20
C GLY A 116 -17.19 2.49 -4.06
N GLU A 117 -17.90 1.40 -4.32
CA GLU A 117 -17.37 0.05 -4.38
C GLU A 117 -17.58 -0.51 -5.79
N MET A 118 -16.55 -1.13 -6.35
CA MET A 118 -16.59 -1.82 -7.62
C MET A 118 -16.09 -3.25 -7.45
N THR A 119 -16.85 -4.22 -7.91
CA THR A 119 -16.44 -5.63 -7.99
C THR A 119 -16.26 -5.98 -9.46
N PHE A 120 -15.11 -6.56 -9.79
CA PHE A 120 -14.75 -6.95 -11.15
C PHE A 120 -15.15 -8.40 -11.46
N PRO A 121 -15.25 -8.79 -12.74
CA PRO A 121 -15.69 -10.14 -13.14
C PRO A 121 -14.80 -11.27 -12.58
N ASN A 122 -13.54 -11.01 -12.33
CA ASN A 122 -12.59 -11.95 -11.72
C ASN A 122 -12.72 -12.04 -10.20
N GLY A 123 -13.60 -11.25 -9.59
CA GLY A 123 -13.84 -11.19 -8.15
C GLY A 123 -12.96 -10.20 -7.39
N ASP A 124 -12.05 -9.49 -8.06
CA ASP A 124 -11.31 -8.38 -7.44
C ASP A 124 -12.27 -7.28 -6.99
N LYS A 125 -11.88 -6.52 -5.97
CA LYS A 125 -12.68 -5.43 -5.41
C LYS A 125 -11.90 -4.15 -5.28
N TYR A 126 -12.57 -3.04 -5.56
CA TYR A 126 -12.08 -1.71 -5.25
C TYR A 126 -13.10 -0.97 -4.40
N THR A 127 -12.63 -0.37 -3.30
CA THR A 127 -13.42 0.54 -2.46
C THR A 127 -12.65 1.84 -2.30
N GLY A 128 -13.23 2.95 -2.73
CA GLY A 128 -12.55 4.25 -2.66
C GLY A 128 -13.16 5.28 -3.59
N SER A 129 -12.40 6.33 -3.84
CA SER A 129 -12.87 7.46 -4.63
C SER A 129 -12.75 7.21 -6.14
N PHE A 130 -13.73 7.73 -6.87
CA PHE A 130 -13.82 7.72 -8.34
C PHE A 130 -13.86 9.15 -8.89
N ASN A 131 -13.35 9.33 -10.09
CA ASN A 131 -13.51 10.53 -10.87
C ASN A 131 -13.80 10.14 -12.33
N ASN A 132 -15.01 10.47 -12.82
CA ASN A 132 -15.49 10.09 -14.17
C ASN A 132 -15.29 8.60 -14.47
N GLY A 133 -15.67 7.72 -13.54
CA GLY A 133 -15.58 6.27 -13.67
C GLY A 133 -14.19 5.65 -13.49
N LYS A 134 -13.17 6.46 -13.21
CA LYS A 134 -11.81 6.00 -12.93
C LYS A 134 -11.48 6.09 -11.45
N ARG A 135 -10.75 5.10 -10.92
CA ARG A 135 -10.22 5.14 -9.56
C ARG A 135 -9.29 6.33 -9.42
N SER A 136 -9.52 7.14 -8.39
CA SER A 136 -8.79 8.40 -8.16
C SER A 136 -8.87 8.78 -6.68
N GLY A 137 -7.90 9.52 -6.15
CA GLY A 137 -7.86 9.84 -4.73
C GLY A 137 -7.46 8.64 -3.88
N SER A 138 -8.06 8.45 -2.71
CA SER A 138 -7.75 7.33 -1.82
C SER A 138 -8.65 6.13 -2.10
N GLY A 139 -8.07 4.92 -2.01
CA GLY A 139 -8.85 3.70 -2.16
C GLY A 139 -8.06 2.44 -1.90
N VAL A 140 -8.82 1.37 -1.65
CA VAL A 140 -8.33 0.03 -1.37
C VAL A 140 -8.69 -0.86 -2.55
N TYR A 141 -7.71 -1.58 -3.08
CA TYR A 141 -7.91 -2.64 -4.07
C TYR A 141 -7.53 -3.98 -3.45
N GLU A 142 -8.41 -4.95 -3.53
CA GLU A 142 -8.22 -6.30 -3.04
C GLU A 142 -8.27 -7.26 -4.24
N TRP A 143 -7.14 -7.92 -4.51
CA TRP A 143 -7.05 -8.95 -5.53
C TRP A 143 -7.52 -10.29 -5.00
N THR A 144 -8.11 -11.09 -5.85
CA THR A 144 -8.48 -12.49 -5.53
C THR A 144 -7.29 -13.38 -5.24
N SER A 145 -6.08 -12.96 -5.62
CA SER A 145 -4.81 -13.58 -5.20
C SER A 145 -4.55 -13.49 -3.69
N GLY A 146 -5.21 -12.56 -3.00
CA GLY A 146 -4.97 -12.21 -1.60
C GLY A 146 -4.06 -10.99 -1.42
N ASP A 147 -3.55 -10.43 -2.51
CA ASP A 147 -2.82 -9.16 -2.47
C ASP A 147 -3.78 -8.01 -2.17
N LYS A 148 -3.25 -6.91 -1.64
CA LYS A 148 -4.02 -5.70 -1.33
C LYS A 148 -3.17 -4.45 -1.57
N TYR A 149 -3.78 -3.44 -2.13
CA TYR A 149 -3.23 -2.08 -2.13
C TYR A 149 -4.17 -1.13 -1.38
N ASP A 150 -3.61 -0.33 -0.49
CA ASP A 150 -4.29 0.73 0.27
C ASP A 150 -3.50 2.02 0.09
N GLY A 151 -4.03 2.97 -0.66
CA GLY A 151 -3.28 4.17 -0.98
C GLY A 151 -3.92 5.07 -2.02
N SER A 152 -3.08 5.90 -2.62
CA SER A 152 -3.47 6.92 -3.58
C SER A 152 -3.55 6.37 -5.00
N TRP A 153 -4.57 6.86 -5.72
CA TRP A 153 -4.90 6.48 -7.10
C TRP A 153 -4.99 7.71 -7.99
N ASN A 154 -4.56 7.56 -9.23
CA ASN A 154 -4.74 8.57 -10.27
C ASN A 154 -5.06 7.89 -11.59
N SER A 155 -6.29 8.11 -12.10
CA SER A 155 -6.73 7.59 -13.40
C SER A 155 -6.47 6.08 -13.56
N ASP A 156 -6.92 5.27 -12.58
CA ASP A 156 -6.77 3.81 -12.48
C ASP A 156 -5.36 3.29 -12.18
N GLN A 157 -4.40 4.17 -11.91
CA GLN A 157 -3.03 3.81 -11.56
C GLN A 157 -2.73 4.07 -10.08
N LEU A 158 -1.88 3.24 -9.47
CA LEU A 158 -1.26 3.51 -8.18
C LEU A 158 -0.33 4.71 -8.36
N ASP A 159 -0.60 5.81 -7.66
CA ASP A 159 0.14 7.06 -7.84
C ASP A 159 0.05 7.88 -6.55
N GLY A 160 1.19 8.16 -5.92
CA GLY A 160 1.30 8.76 -4.60
C GLY A 160 1.58 7.76 -3.49
N SER A 161 1.25 8.09 -2.25
CA SER A 161 1.54 7.27 -1.08
C SER A 161 0.62 6.07 -0.98
N GLY A 162 1.16 4.91 -0.60
CA GLY A 162 0.36 3.71 -0.38
C GLY A 162 1.15 2.54 0.18
N THR A 163 0.40 1.51 0.57
CA THR A 163 0.92 0.21 1.02
C THR A 163 0.40 -0.87 0.09
N TYR A 164 1.30 -1.60 -0.55
CA TYR A 164 0.97 -2.83 -1.25
C TYR A 164 1.38 -4.01 -0.39
N THR A 165 0.41 -4.82 0.01
CA THR A 165 0.61 -6.03 0.81
C THR A 165 0.43 -7.24 -0.09
N TYR A 166 1.44 -8.10 -0.14
CA TYR A 166 1.40 -9.35 -0.88
C TYR A 166 0.65 -10.42 -0.08
N PHE A 167 0.17 -11.47 -0.75
CA PHE A 167 -0.58 -12.57 -0.14
C PHE A 167 0.20 -13.31 0.97
N ASP A 168 1.54 -13.26 0.94
CA ASP A 168 2.42 -13.88 1.93
C ASP A 168 2.66 -13.00 3.16
N GLY A 169 2.05 -11.80 3.21
CA GLY A 169 2.17 -10.83 4.28
C GLY A 169 3.35 -9.86 4.15
N SER A 170 4.25 -10.07 3.19
CA SER A 170 5.26 -9.05 2.86
C SER A 170 4.57 -7.80 2.31
N TYR A 171 5.23 -6.64 2.43
CA TYR A 171 4.65 -5.40 1.94
C TYR A 171 5.69 -4.39 1.48
N VAL A 172 5.27 -3.50 0.59
CA VAL A 172 5.95 -2.24 0.31
C VAL A 172 5.08 -1.08 0.78
N ASN A 173 5.68 -0.12 1.47
CA ASN A 173 5.03 1.10 1.95
C ASN A 173 5.84 2.32 1.53
N GLY A 174 5.24 3.25 0.81
CA GLY A 174 5.94 4.44 0.33
C GLY A 174 5.28 5.09 -0.87
N GLN A 175 6.09 5.57 -1.81
CA GLN A 175 5.64 6.33 -2.97
C GLN A 175 5.58 5.46 -4.23
N PHE A 176 4.47 5.59 -4.94
CA PHE A 176 4.22 4.97 -6.23
C PHE A 176 4.11 6.04 -7.32
N GLU A 177 4.60 5.76 -8.50
CA GLU A 177 4.39 6.54 -9.71
C GLU A 177 3.95 5.60 -10.84
N LYS A 178 2.73 5.78 -11.37
CA LYS A 178 2.17 5.00 -12.49
C LYS A 178 2.34 3.49 -12.32
N ASN A 179 1.91 2.96 -11.16
CA ASN A 179 1.99 1.57 -10.74
C ASN A 179 3.40 1.06 -10.40
N VAL A 180 4.42 1.91 -10.35
CA VAL A 180 5.80 1.55 -10.00
C VAL A 180 6.10 2.03 -8.58
N PHE A 181 6.63 1.15 -7.71
CA PHE A 181 7.11 1.54 -6.39
C PHE A 181 8.48 2.24 -6.53
N MET A 182 8.57 3.50 -6.10
CA MET A 182 9.73 4.35 -6.28
C MET A 182 10.60 4.43 -5.04
N GLU A 183 10.00 4.72 -3.90
CA GLU A 183 10.71 4.91 -2.64
C GLU A 183 9.87 4.54 -1.42
N GLY A 184 10.54 4.14 -0.34
CA GLY A 184 9.90 3.75 0.92
C GLY A 184 10.56 2.52 1.54
N GLU A 185 9.75 1.70 2.16
CA GLU A 185 10.17 0.47 2.84
C GLU A 185 9.60 -0.77 2.13
N TYR A 186 10.45 -1.80 1.95
CA TYR A 186 10.02 -3.13 1.60
C TYR A 186 10.28 -4.08 2.77
N HIS A 187 9.23 -4.67 3.30
CA HIS A 187 9.26 -5.57 4.45
C HIS A 187 8.96 -7.01 4.04
N ILE A 188 9.77 -7.93 4.52
CA ILE A 188 9.59 -9.37 4.34
C ILE A 188 9.69 -10.05 5.71
N GLU A 189 8.77 -10.96 6.01
CA GLU A 189 8.85 -11.87 7.13
C GLU A 189 8.73 -13.32 6.63
N ASN A 190 9.66 -14.19 7.04
CA ASN A 190 9.66 -15.59 6.65
C ASN A 190 10.28 -16.49 7.75
N ALA A 191 10.40 -17.79 7.48
CA ALA A 191 10.96 -18.76 8.43
C ALA A 191 12.40 -18.47 8.88
N PHE A 192 13.15 -17.63 8.17
CA PHE A 192 14.54 -17.29 8.49
C PHE A 192 14.66 -16.02 9.30
N GLY A 193 13.65 -15.13 9.27
CA GLY A 193 13.65 -13.87 9.98
C GLY A 193 12.83 -12.78 9.32
N THR A 194 13.07 -11.54 9.77
CA THR A 194 12.48 -10.32 9.22
C THR A 194 13.53 -9.49 8.49
N TYR A 195 13.14 -8.88 7.39
CA TYR A 195 13.98 -8.07 6.51
C TYR A 195 13.24 -6.79 6.17
N SER A 196 13.84 -5.63 6.46
CA SER A 196 13.30 -4.32 6.07
C SER A 196 14.32 -3.60 5.21
N PHE A 197 13.97 -3.36 3.95
CA PHE A 197 14.80 -2.64 2.98
C PHE A 197 14.32 -1.21 2.84
N THR A 198 15.24 -0.24 2.87
CA THR A 198 14.94 1.12 2.43
C THR A 198 15.18 1.21 0.93
N ILE A 199 14.15 1.59 0.20
CA ILE A 199 14.19 1.76 -1.26
C ILE A 199 14.26 3.24 -1.58
N ALA A 200 15.13 3.62 -2.51
CA ALA A 200 15.21 4.94 -3.09
C ALA A 200 15.50 4.80 -4.59
N ASP A 201 14.77 5.52 -5.44
CA ASP A 201 14.83 5.41 -6.89
C ASP A 201 14.71 3.96 -7.39
N GLY A 202 13.80 3.19 -6.78
CA GLY A 202 13.56 1.78 -7.10
C GLY A 202 14.68 0.81 -6.70
N LYS A 203 15.68 1.25 -5.92
CA LYS A 203 16.84 0.44 -5.48
C LYS A 203 16.92 0.36 -3.96
N ALA A 204 17.30 -0.82 -3.45
CA ALA A 204 17.60 -0.99 -2.03
C ALA A 204 18.91 -0.27 -1.69
N THR A 205 18.87 0.65 -0.72
CA THR A 205 20.01 1.44 -0.25
C THR A 205 20.44 1.07 1.15
N LYS A 206 19.53 0.54 1.97
CA LYS A 206 19.78 0.04 3.33
C LYS A 206 18.94 -1.20 3.59
N VAL A 207 19.41 -2.00 4.56
CA VAL A 207 18.64 -3.14 5.06
C VAL A 207 18.82 -3.28 6.56
N LYS A 208 17.71 -3.63 7.25
CA LYS A 208 17.72 -4.20 8.59
C LYS A 208 17.30 -5.64 8.50
N ILE A 209 18.06 -6.54 9.09
CA ILE A 209 17.78 -7.97 9.16
C ILE A 209 17.73 -8.38 10.62
N THR A 210 16.73 -9.19 10.98
CA THR A 210 16.68 -9.89 12.27
C THR A 210 16.42 -11.36 11.98
N LEU A 211 17.43 -12.18 12.19
CA LEU A 211 17.31 -13.63 11.99
C LEU A 211 16.66 -14.31 13.19
N THR A 212 16.09 -15.48 12.99
CA THR A 212 15.42 -16.28 14.04
C THR A 212 16.35 -16.71 15.15
N ASP A 213 17.69 -16.79 14.91
CA ASP A 213 18.71 -17.06 15.93
C ASP A 213 19.03 -15.85 16.83
N GLY A 214 18.43 -14.68 16.54
CA GLY A 214 18.67 -13.41 17.23
C GLY A 214 19.84 -12.59 16.67
N THR A 215 20.50 -13.02 15.58
CA THR A 215 21.47 -12.20 14.85
C THR A 215 20.77 -11.03 14.17
N THR A 216 21.32 -9.84 14.30
CA THR A 216 20.80 -8.64 13.60
C THR A 216 21.89 -8.01 12.73
N TYR A 217 21.46 -7.49 11.59
CA TYR A 217 22.26 -6.65 10.71
C TYR A 217 21.53 -5.34 10.45
N ASP A 218 22.22 -4.20 10.51
CA ASP A 218 21.70 -2.87 10.13
C ASP A 218 22.81 -2.16 9.34
N GLY A 219 22.58 -1.92 8.06
CA GLY A 219 23.61 -1.34 7.23
C GLY A 219 23.19 -0.98 5.82
N SER A 220 24.18 -0.55 5.04
CA SER A 220 23.99 -0.09 3.67
C SER A 220 23.97 -1.27 2.68
N MET A 221 23.36 -0.98 1.53
CA MET A 221 23.36 -1.85 0.35
C MET A 221 23.79 -1.07 -0.89
N SER A 222 24.43 -1.74 -1.83
CA SER A 222 24.71 -1.24 -3.17
C SER A 222 24.61 -2.39 -4.16
N ASP A 223 23.89 -2.16 -5.27
CA ASP A 223 23.72 -3.12 -6.36
C ASP A 223 23.23 -4.52 -5.92
N GLY A 224 22.36 -4.53 -4.89
CA GLY A 224 21.77 -5.76 -4.34
C GLY A 224 22.65 -6.49 -3.31
N GLU A 225 23.83 -5.97 -2.99
CA GLU A 225 24.76 -6.55 -2.03
C GLU A 225 24.87 -5.74 -0.74
N LEU A 226 25.20 -6.41 0.36
CA LEU A 226 25.58 -5.77 1.62
C LEU A 226 26.91 -5.09 1.46
N PHE A 227 26.94 -3.78 1.52
CA PHE A 227 28.11 -2.96 1.23
C PHE A 227 28.17 -1.70 2.11
N GLY A 228 29.38 -1.26 2.47
CA GLY A 228 29.62 -0.02 3.22
C GLY A 228 29.54 -0.22 4.73
N GLN A 229 29.06 0.78 5.46
CA GLN A 229 28.99 0.75 6.92
C GLN A 229 27.85 -0.14 7.42
N ALA A 230 28.13 -1.01 8.40
CA ALA A 230 27.14 -1.87 9.02
C ALA A 230 27.36 -2.04 10.53
N GLN A 231 26.26 -2.30 11.23
CA GLN A 231 26.24 -2.82 12.59
C GLN A 231 25.72 -4.24 12.58
N ILE A 232 26.46 -5.18 13.15
CA ILE A 232 26.04 -6.58 13.29
C ILE A 232 26.09 -6.94 14.78
N LYS A 233 25.00 -7.55 15.27
CA LYS A 233 24.96 -8.19 16.57
C LYS A 233 24.70 -9.67 16.34
N TYR A 234 25.64 -10.50 16.74
CA TYR A 234 25.55 -11.94 16.58
C TYR A 234 24.75 -12.59 17.73
N SER A 235 24.16 -13.72 17.49
CA SER A 235 23.40 -14.50 18.48
C SER A 235 24.20 -14.87 19.73
N ASN A 236 25.51 -15.06 19.60
CA ASN A 236 26.44 -15.33 20.71
C ASN A 236 26.79 -14.08 21.56
N GLY A 237 26.25 -12.90 21.22
CA GLY A 237 26.49 -11.63 21.89
C GLY A 237 27.65 -10.82 21.35
N ASP A 238 28.42 -11.33 20.41
CA ASP A 238 29.46 -10.55 19.70
C ASP A 238 28.84 -9.41 18.89
N LYS A 239 29.63 -8.37 18.62
CA LYS A 239 29.19 -7.21 17.85
C LYS A 239 30.27 -6.80 16.85
N TYR A 240 29.85 -6.36 15.69
CA TYR A 240 30.71 -5.71 14.70
C TYR A 240 30.12 -4.35 14.31
N TYR A 241 31.00 -3.37 14.16
CA TYR A 241 30.68 -2.08 13.56
C TYR A 241 31.81 -1.70 12.62
N GLY A 242 31.53 -1.55 11.34
CA GLY A 242 32.57 -1.26 10.35
C GLY A 242 32.13 -1.51 8.92
N ASN A 243 33.09 -1.53 8.02
CA ASN A 243 32.87 -1.71 6.60
C ASN A 243 32.61 -3.18 6.25
N ILE A 244 31.64 -3.38 5.36
CA ILE A 244 31.26 -4.65 4.77
C ILE A 244 31.39 -4.53 3.24
N SER A 245 31.80 -5.60 2.59
CA SER A 245 31.77 -5.76 1.14
C SER A 245 31.37 -7.19 0.81
N GLY A 246 30.35 -7.38 -0.02
CA GLY A 246 29.83 -8.72 -0.35
C GLY A 246 29.39 -9.51 0.89
N GLY A 247 28.87 -8.84 1.93
CA GLY A 247 28.46 -9.47 3.19
C GLY A 247 29.59 -9.84 4.16
N GLN A 248 30.85 -9.63 3.80
CA GLN A 248 32.03 -9.93 4.62
C GLN A 248 32.62 -8.65 5.22
N LYS A 249 33.20 -8.75 6.43
CA LYS A 249 33.96 -7.64 7.04
C LYS A 249 35.16 -7.33 6.14
N ASN A 250 35.24 -6.08 5.66
CA ASN A 250 36.28 -5.66 4.73
C ASN A 250 36.53 -4.15 4.88
N GLY A 251 37.77 -3.73 5.08
CA GLY A 251 38.15 -2.33 5.39
C GLY A 251 38.21 -2.08 6.89
N GLN A 252 37.91 -0.89 7.36
CA GLN A 252 38.03 -0.53 8.78
C GLN A 252 36.81 -0.99 9.56
N GLY A 253 37.05 -1.55 10.77
CA GLY A 253 35.96 -1.99 11.64
C GLY A 253 36.40 -2.35 13.04
N LYS A 254 35.41 -2.34 13.94
CA LYS A 254 35.54 -2.74 15.34
C LYS A 254 34.72 -3.98 15.62
N TYR A 255 35.35 -5.00 16.12
CA TYR A 255 34.71 -6.19 16.63
C TYR A 255 34.78 -6.23 18.15
N THR A 256 33.69 -6.57 18.80
CA THR A 256 33.61 -6.73 20.25
C THR A 256 33.12 -8.12 20.54
N TRP A 257 33.95 -8.95 21.13
CA TRP A 257 33.58 -10.29 21.58
C TRP A 257 32.70 -10.22 22.84
N ASN A 258 31.85 -11.17 23.01
CA ASN A 258 31.03 -11.32 24.24
C ASN A 258 31.90 -11.48 25.50
N SER A 259 33.13 -11.95 25.35
CA SER A 259 34.13 -12.02 26.42
C SER A 259 34.60 -10.65 26.94
N GLY A 260 34.29 -9.55 26.23
CA GLY A 260 34.77 -8.19 26.50
C GLY A 260 36.05 -7.83 25.76
N ALA A 261 36.68 -8.75 25.01
CA ALA A 261 37.78 -8.40 24.10
C ALA A 261 37.27 -7.49 22.96
N THR A 262 38.17 -6.68 22.40
CA THR A 262 37.87 -5.89 21.21
C THR A 262 39.02 -5.91 20.20
N TYR A 263 38.70 -5.86 18.93
CA TYR A 263 39.64 -5.53 17.87
C TYR A 263 39.14 -4.34 17.07
N GLU A 264 39.98 -3.36 16.83
CA GLU A 264 39.70 -2.19 16.02
C GLU A 264 40.84 -2.00 15.02
N GLY A 265 40.53 -2.09 13.73
CA GLY A 265 41.54 -2.06 12.68
C GLY A 265 41.02 -2.52 11.34
N SER A 266 41.94 -2.92 10.46
CA SER A 266 41.63 -3.38 9.12
C SER A 266 41.11 -4.82 9.11
N TRP A 267 40.19 -5.08 8.22
CA TRP A 267 39.54 -6.39 7.95
C TRP A 267 39.68 -6.73 6.47
N GLU A 268 39.86 -7.97 6.18
CA GLU A 268 39.86 -8.54 4.83
C GLU A 268 39.17 -9.93 4.85
N ASN A 269 38.07 -10.10 4.10
CA ASN A 269 37.36 -11.37 4.02
C ASN A 269 37.06 -12.00 5.40
N ASP A 270 36.44 -11.20 6.30
CA ASP A 270 36.08 -11.57 7.67
C ASP A 270 37.26 -11.75 8.64
N GLN A 271 38.49 -11.55 8.20
CA GLN A 271 39.70 -11.73 9.03
C GLN A 271 40.34 -10.41 9.39
N MET A 272 40.90 -10.32 10.60
CA MET A 272 41.77 -9.20 11.02
C MET A 272 42.96 -9.17 10.06
N SER A 273 43.25 -8.00 9.46
CA SER A 273 44.31 -7.79 8.47
C SER A 273 44.91 -6.40 8.65
N GLY A 274 46.17 -6.21 8.22
CA GLY A 274 46.85 -4.89 8.32
C GLY A 274 46.99 -4.37 9.74
N GLU A 275 46.99 -3.04 9.90
CA GLU A 275 47.14 -2.39 11.19
C GLU A 275 45.86 -2.49 12.05
N GLY A 276 46.07 -2.75 13.34
CA GLY A 276 44.96 -2.83 14.30
C GLY A 276 45.38 -2.84 15.76
N THR A 277 44.39 -2.69 16.60
CA THR A 277 44.52 -2.75 18.07
C THR A 277 43.61 -3.84 18.61
N TYR A 278 44.18 -4.85 19.23
CA TYR A 278 43.46 -5.87 19.98
C TYR A 278 43.54 -5.56 21.48
N ILE A 279 42.40 -5.42 22.14
CA ILE A 279 42.28 -5.22 23.60
C ILE A 279 41.83 -6.51 24.23
N TYR A 280 42.58 -7.03 25.18
CA TYR A 280 42.26 -8.26 25.88
C TYR A 280 41.09 -8.08 26.86
N PRO A 281 40.32 -9.13 27.19
CA PRO A 281 39.33 -9.04 28.24
C PRO A 281 39.97 -8.65 29.57
N SER A 282 39.30 -7.81 30.36
CA SER A 282 39.79 -7.37 31.66
C SER A 282 40.24 -8.56 32.54
N GLY A 283 41.47 -8.52 33.02
CA GLY A 283 42.06 -9.53 33.89
C GLY A 283 42.79 -10.69 33.20
N LYS A 284 42.93 -10.69 31.86
CA LYS A 284 43.68 -11.73 31.11
C LYS A 284 44.80 -11.13 30.25
N ASN A 285 46.01 -11.72 30.33
CA ASN A 285 47.11 -11.63 29.37
C ASN A 285 47.42 -10.22 28.83
N GLY A 286 47.78 -9.26 29.71
CA GLY A 286 48.15 -7.93 29.28
C GLY A 286 46.93 -7.03 28.98
N TYR A 287 47.22 -5.81 28.54
CA TYR A 287 46.20 -4.78 28.32
C TYR A 287 45.73 -4.74 26.85
N LYS A 288 46.68 -4.58 25.89
CA LYS A 288 46.38 -4.54 24.46
C LYS A 288 47.63 -4.91 23.62
N LEU A 289 47.34 -5.30 22.36
CA LEU A 289 48.33 -5.51 21.32
C LEU A 289 48.04 -4.52 20.17
N VAL A 290 49.06 -3.72 19.80
CA VAL A 290 48.97 -2.76 18.69
C VAL A 290 49.97 -3.14 17.63
N GLY A 291 49.57 -3.33 16.39
CA GLY A 291 50.46 -3.69 15.30
C GLY A 291 49.76 -4.36 14.14
N THR A 292 50.53 -5.18 13.40
CA THR A 292 50.02 -5.83 12.18
C THR A 292 49.39 -7.18 12.43
N PHE A 293 48.37 -7.45 11.64
CA PHE A 293 47.59 -8.70 11.64
C PHE A 293 47.55 -9.27 10.23
N ALA A 294 47.53 -10.58 10.13
CA ALA A 294 47.28 -11.28 8.88
C ALA A 294 46.50 -12.57 9.17
N ASN A 295 45.54 -12.89 8.30
CA ASN A 295 44.70 -14.10 8.44
C ASN A 295 44.06 -14.27 9.84
N GLY A 296 43.58 -13.17 10.40
CA GLY A 296 42.95 -13.13 11.72
C GLY A 296 43.88 -13.22 12.94
N LYS A 297 45.22 -13.14 12.77
CA LYS A 297 46.20 -13.32 13.82
C LYS A 297 47.27 -12.22 13.80
N PRO A 298 47.88 -11.89 14.97
CA PRO A 298 49.07 -11.03 15.01
C PRO A 298 50.17 -11.61 14.11
N ASN A 299 50.74 -10.77 13.26
CA ASN A 299 51.81 -11.16 12.36
C ASN A 299 52.69 -9.96 12.02
N GLY A 300 54.00 -10.05 12.29
CA GLY A 300 54.93 -8.94 12.16
C GLY A 300 55.22 -8.22 13.47
N SER A 301 55.63 -6.96 13.38
CA SER A 301 56.04 -6.17 14.55
C SER A 301 54.84 -5.58 15.29
N CYS A 302 54.78 -5.76 16.61
CA CYS A 302 53.69 -5.32 17.44
C CYS A 302 54.22 -4.71 18.77
N GLN A 303 53.44 -3.82 19.34
CA GLN A 303 53.62 -3.30 20.71
C GLN A 303 52.67 -4.05 21.64
N TYR A 304 53.19 -4.83 22.56
CA TYR A 304 52.42 -5.52 23.61
C TYR A 304 52.41 -4.70 24.89
N TYR A 305 51.30 -4.10 25.19
CA TYR A 305 51.09 -3.25 26.36
C TYR A 305 50.75 -4.10 27.59
N VAL A 306 51.45 -3.86 28.68
CA VAL A 306 51.22 -4.50 30.00
C VAL A 306 50.33 -3.64 30.90
N ASP A 307 50.29 -2.33 30.61
CA ASP A 307 49.38 -1.37 31.24
C ASP A 307 49.01 -0.27 30.21
N SER A 308 48.49 0.86 30.65
CA SER A 308 48.05 1.96 29.76
C SER A 308 49.18 2.65 29.00
N THR A 309 50.45 2.53 29.45
CA THR A 309 51.58 3.28 28.96
C THR A 309 52.83 2.42 28.65
N ALA A 310 53.11 1.41 29.47
CA ALA A 310 54.28 0.55 29.31
C ALA A 310 54.03 -0.58 28.30
N TYR A 311 54.95 -0.77 27.36
CA TYR A 311 54.87 -1.84 26.39
C TYR A 311 56.23 -2.47 26.10
N TYR A 312 56.19 -3.73 25.59
CA TYR A 312 57.29 -4.41 24.96
C TYR A 312 57.16 -4.38 23.45
N GLN A 313 58.23 -4.15 22.72
CA GLN A 313 58.29 -4.39 21.30
C GLN A 313 58.38 -5.90 21.06
N THR A 314 57.58 -6.43 20.17
CA THR A 314 57.43 -7.88 19.95
C THR A 314 57.34 -8.19 18.47
N ASP A 315 57.87 -9.35 18.05
CA ASP A 315 57.66 -9.89 16.71
C ASP A 315 56.80 -11.14 16.79
N TRP A 316 55.80 -11.20 15.87
CA TRP A 316 54.83 -12.25 15.81
C TRP A 316 54.83 -12.97 14.46
N SER A 317 54.56 -14.27 14.47
CA SER A 317 54.35 -15.07 13.26
C SER A 317 53.13 -15.97 13.50
N ASN A 318 52.11 -15.82 12.64
CA ASN A 318 50.87 -16.62 12.70
C ASN A 318 50.22 -16.70 14.11
N GLY A 319 50.28 -15.60 14.87
CA GLY A 319 49.69 -15.50 16.21
C GLY A 319 50.56 -16.02 17.35
N LYS A 320 51.81 -16.39 17.08
CA LYS A 320 52.82 -16.76 18.08
C LYS A 320 53.85 -15.66 18.22
N CYS A 321 54.10 -15.24 19.43
CA CYS A 321 55.18 -14.30 19.73
C CYS A 321 56.55 -15.06 19.60
N GLU A 322 57.33 -14.68 18.62
CA GLU A 322 58.64 -15.27 18.35
C GLU A 322 59.78 -14.54 19.09
N LYS A 323 59.60 -13.24 19.33
CA LYS A 323 60.63 -12.41 19.97
C LYS A 323 60.02 -11.27 20.79
N ILE A 324 60.64 -10.99 21.94
CA ILE A 324 60.36 -9.84 22.80
C ILE A 324 61.67 -9.06 22.91
N TYR A 325 61.58 -7.77 22.70
CA TYR A 325 62.70 -6.86 22.81
C TYR A 325 62.62 -6.14 24.18
N GLU A 326 63.72 -6.11 24.91
CA GLU A 326 63.87 -5.39 26.17
C GLU A 326 64.13 -3.89 25.96
#